data_a287303545c62bd353e0c03321a63737
#
_entry.id   a287303545c62bd353e0c03321a63737
#
_cell.length_a   1.000
_cell.length_b   1.000
_cell.length_c   1.000
_cell.angle_alpha   90.00
_cell.angle_beta   90.00
_cell.angle_gamma   90.00
#
_symmetry.space_group_name_H-M   'P 1'
#
loop_
_entity.id
_entity.type
_entity.pdbx_description
1 polymer ?
#
loop_
_entity_poly.entity_id
_entity_poly.type
_entity_poly.pdbx_seq_one_letter_code
_entity_poly.pdbx_strand_id
1 'polypeptide(L)'
;MSENQIIINNLSKVYNNGFEALKTISLDIKKGEIFAMLGPNGAGTTTLISIICGIVKPSSGSVTIDGFDIIDDYRETRSRIGLVPQELTLEQFETVYNNVSYSRGLYGKKPNPPHIEKILKQLSLWDKKDQRLRQLSGGMKRRVLIAKALSHEPSILFLDEPTAGVDVELRQDMWKIVEELRKTGVTIILTTHYIEEAEAIADRVGVINQGEIIVVEETKELLKKMGHKKLTVELQYEISKIPDSLDKYKLVLGKNKMSIDYTYNVQAEQTGITNLLQDIKDAGLKLKDLKTEQNTLEKIFVSLVKENNEI
;
A
#
# COMPACT_ATOMS: atom_id res chain seq x y z
N MET A 1 -25.89 -8.08 4.94
CA MET A 1 -25.03 -7.97 3.73
C MET A 1 -23.64 -8.32 4.16
N SER A 2 -22.88 -9.05 3.37
CA SER A 2 -21.48 -9.40 3.68
C SER A 2 -20.67 -8.11 3.87
N GLU A 3 -19.87 -8.04 4.93
CA GLU A 3 -18.92 -6.95 5.16
C GLU A 3 -17.80 -6.98 4.11
N ASN A 4 -17.53 -8.17 3.55
CA ASN A 4 -16.49 -8.42 2.56
C ASN A 4 -17.02 -8.18 1.15
N GLN A 5 -16.35 -7.34 0.38
CA GLN A 5 -16.68 -7.03 -1.00
C GLN A 5 -15.96 -7.96 -1.99
N ILE A 6 -14.71 -8.31 -1.69
CA ILE A 6 -13.94 -9.29 -2.46
C ILE A 6 -13.59 -10.45 -1.54
N ILE A 7 -13.85 -11.68 -1.99
CA ILE A 7 -13.48 -12.89 -1.27
C ILE A 7 -12.67 -13.77 -2.22
N ILE A 8 -11.46 -14.12 -1.79
CA ILE A 8 -10.51 -14.96 -2.51
C ILE A 8 -10.32 -16.23 -1.71
N ASN A 9 -10.58 -17.40 -2.32
CA ASN A 9 -10.47 -18.69 -1.68
C ASN A 9 -9.48 -19.59 -2.41
N ASN A 10 -8.40 -19.96 -1.74
CA ASN A 10 -7.41 -20.94 -2.19
C ASN A 10 -6.92 -20.71 -3.64
N LEU A 11 -6.70 -19.45 -4.00
CA LEU A 11 -6.37 -19.03 -5.34
C LEU A 11 -4.93 -19.40 -5.67
N SER A 12 -4.73 -20.13 -6.79
CA SER A 12 -3.40 -20.46 -7.30
C SER A 12 -3.26 -20.11 -8.77
N LYS A 13 -2.03 -19.80 -9.17
CA LYS A 13 -1.68 -19.54 -10.57
C LYS A 13 -0.34 -20.13 -10.94
N VAL A 14 -0.38 -21.10 -11.87
CA VAL A 14 0.80 -21.65 -12.53
C VAL A 14 0.73 -21.25 -14.01
N TYR A 15 1.80 -20.68 -14.55
CA TYR A 15 1.93 -20.35 -15.97
C TYR A 15 2.43 -21.55 -16.79
N ASN A 16 2.28 -21.50 -18.13
CA ASN A 16 2.63 -22.61 -19.03
C ASN A 16 4.12 -23.03 -18.96
N ASN A 17 5.00 -22.15 -18.51
CA ASN A 17 6.42 -22.41 -18.30
C ASN A 17 6.73 -23.09 -16.94
N GLY A 18 5.70 -23.47 -16.17
CA GLY A 18 5.84 -24.07 -14.84
C GLY A 18 6.06 -23.06 -13.70
N PHE A 19 6.12 -21.75 -14.00
CA PHE A 19 6.28 -20.74 -12.97
C PHE A 19 5.00 -20.59 -12.14
N GLU A 20 5.10 -20.86 -10.84
CA GLU A 20 4.02 -20.70 -9.87
C GLU A 20 4.00 -19.28 -9.30
N ALA A 21 3.12 -18.45 -9.84
CA ALA A 21 3.03 -17.04 -9.49
C ALA A 21 2.19 -16.78 -8.24
N LEU A 22 1.21 -17.65 -7.94
CA LEU A 22 0.38 -17.59 -6.74
C LEU A 22 0.19 -18.99 -6.17
N LYS A 23 0.34 -19.13 -4.84
CA LYS A 23 0.30 -20.38 -4.10
C LYS A 23 -0.80 -20.33 -3.04
N THR A 24 -1.96 -20.85 -3.38
CA THR A 24 -3.11 -21.06 -2.47
C THR A 24 -3.46 -19.81 -1.63
N ILE A 25 -3.61 -18.65 -2.29
CA ILE A 25 -3.94 -17.38 -1.65
C ILE A 25 -5.40 -17.38 -1.19
N SER A 26 -5.63 -17.00 0.08
CA SER A 26 -6.95 -16.68 0.62
C SER A 26 -6.91 -15.28 1.24
N LEU A 27 -7.87 -14.42 0.86
CA LEU A 27 -7.91 -13.02 1.27
C LEU A 27 -9.32 -12.47 1.15
N ASP A 28 -9.74 -11.71 2.16
CA ASP A 28 -10.98 -10.95 2.17
C ASP A 28 -10.70 -9.46 2.17
N ILE A 29 -11.39 -8.69 1.31
CA ILE A 29 -11.30 -7.23 1.26
C ILE A 29 -12.67 -6.65 1.61
N LYS A 30 -12.70 -5.76 2.60
CA LYS A 30 -13.92 -5.14 3.13
C LYS A 30 -14.42 -4.02 2.23
N LYS A 31 -15.72 -3.80 2.25
CA LYS A 31 -16.33 -2.71 1.48
C LYS A 31 -15.94 -1.34 2.02
N GLY A 32 -15.49 -0.45 1.14
CA GLY A 32 -15.13 0.93 1.46
C GLY A 32 -13.78 1.10 2.16
N GLU A 33 -12.98 0.01 2.32
CA GLU A 33 -11.62 0.14 2.86
C GLU A 33 -10.61 0.54 1.78
N ILE A 34 -9.49 1.09 2.21
CA ILE A 34 -8.26 1.17 1.43
C ILE A 34 -7.38 0.00 1.86
N PHE A 35 -7.18 -0.96 0.96
CA PHE A 35 -6.34 -2.12 1.17
C PHE A 35 -5.03 -1.99 0.40
N ALA A 36 -3.90 -1.99 1.08
CA ALA A 36 -2.58 -1.96 0.44
C ALA A 36 -1.98 -3.36 0.37
N MET A 37 -1.59 -3.79 -0.83
CA MET A 37 -0.81 -5.01 -1.03
C MET A 37 0.67 -4.65 -1.20
N LEU A 38 1.49 -5.06 -0.25
CA LEU A 38 2.93 -4.86 -0.25
C LEU A 38 3.65 -6.12 -0.69
N GLY A 39 4.61 -5.98 -1.59
CA GLY A 39 5.45 -7.09 -2.02
C GLY A 39 6.63 -6.63 -2.87
N PRO A 40 7.76 -7.35 -2.85
CA PRO A 40 8.86 -7.09 -3.76
C PRO A 40 8.45 -7.36 -5.22
N ASN A 41 9.24 -6.87 -6.16
CA ASN A 41 9.03 -7.16 -7.58
C ASN A 41 9.01 -8.67 -7.81
N GLY A 42 7.99 -9.15 -8.52
CA GLY A 42 7.79 -10.59 -8.77
C GLY A 42 7.10 -11.37 -7.63
N ALA A 43 6.67 -10.71 -6.57
CA ALA A 43 5.96 -11.37 -5.46
C ALA A 43 4.59 -11.97 -5.83
N GLY A 44 4.01 -11.60 -6.99
CA GLY A 44 2.71 -12.09 -7.45
C GLY A 44 1.59 -11.05 -7.42
N THR A 45 1.83 -9.82 -6.95
CA THR A 45 0.84 -8.74 -6.83
C THR A 45 0.11 -8.45 -8.14
N THR A 46 0.83 -8.22 -9.22
CA THR A 46 0.25 -7.94 -10.55
C THR A 46 -0.54 -9.13 -11.08
N THR A 47 -0.09 -10.37 -10.83
CA THR A 47 -0.84 -11.58 -11.19
C THR A 47 -2.15 -11.67 -10.42
N LEU A 48 -2.13 -11.39 -9.12
CA LEU A 48 -3.32 -11.39 -8.26
C LEU A 48 -4.35 -10.37 -8.77
N ILE A 49 -3.95 -9.11 -8.98
CA ILE A 49 -4.82 -8.07 -9.55
C ILE A 49 -5.36 -8.49 -10.92
N SER A 50 -4.51 -9.02 -11.80
CA SER A 50 -4.92 -9.44 -13.14
C SER A 50 -5.97 -10.54 -13.09
N ILE A 51 -5.92 -11.44 -12.12
CA ILE A 51 -6.96 -12.47 -11.94
C ILE A 51 -8.25 -11.85 -11.43
N ILE A 52 -8.20 -11.02 -10.39
CA ILE A 52 -9.40 -10.37 -9.82
C ILE A 52 -10.09 -9.51 -10.87
N CYS A 53 -9.32 -8.78 -11.69
CA CYS A 53 -9.85 -7.98 -12.81
C CYS A 53 -10.30 -8.81 -14.02
N GLY A 54 -10.16 -10.14 -13.99
CA GLY A 54 -10.57 -11.03 -15.05
C GLY A 54 -9.71 -10.96 -16.33
N ILE A 55 -8.47 -10.49 -16.24
CA ILE A 55 -7.50 -10.42 -17.34
C ILE A 55 -6.81 -11.79 -17.49
N VAL A 56 -6.45 -12.42 -16.38
CA VAL A 56 -5.79 -13.73 -16.31
C VAL A 56 -6.72 -14.73 -15.62
N LYS A 57 -6.83 -15.94 -16.16
CA LYS A 57 -7.59 -17.02 -15.51
C LYS A 57 -6.75 -17.66 -14.40
N PRO A 58 -7.32 -17.96 -13.23
CA PRO A 58 -6.65 -18.74 -12.20
C PRO A 58 -6.40 -20.17 -12.66
N SER A 59 -5.46 -20.87 -12.02
CA SER A 59 -5.25 -22.31 -12.20
C SER A 59 -6.17 -23.13 -11.29
N SER A 60 -6.43 -22.62 -10.07
CA SER A 60 -7.38 -23.20 -9.12
C SER A 60 -7.86 -22.14 -8.14
N GLY A 61 -8.85 -22.49 -7.33
CA GLY A 61 -9.48 -21.56 -6.38
C GLY A 61 -10.58 -20.72 -7.02
N SER A 62 -11.13 -19.78 -6.24
CA SER A 62 -12.24 -18.92 -6.68
C SER A 62 -12.07 -17.50 -6.15
N VAL A 63 -12.66 -16.55 -6.87
CA VAL A 63 -12.77 -15.15 -6.44
C VAL A 63 -14.20 -14.69 -6.67
N THR A 64 -14.79 -14.07 -5.65
CA THR A 64 -16.12 -13.44 -5.77
C THR A 64 -16.03 -11.95 -5.44
N ILE A 65 -16.84 -11.15 -6.14
CA ILE A 65 -16.97 -9.70 -5.96
C ILE A 65 -18.43 -9.36 -5.77
N ASP A 66 -18.80 -8.81 -4.61
CA ASP A 66 -20.19 -8.59 -4.20
C ASP A 66 -21.05 -9.87 -4.35
N GLY A 67 -20.47 -11.07 -4.15
CA GLY A 67 -21.11 -12.37 -4.30
C GLY A 67 -21.14 -12.94 -5.73
N PHE A 68 -20.66 -12.22 -6.74
CA PHE A 68 -20.56 -12.66 -8.14
C PHE A 68 -19.22 -13.32 -8.41
N ASP A 69 -19.21 -14.48 -9.09
CA ASP A 69 -17.97 -15.16 -9.48
C ASP A 69 -17.27 -14.42 -10.65
N ILE A 70 -15.94 -14.29 -10.60
CA ILE A 70 -15.19 -13.54 -11.62
C ILE A 70 -15.16 -14.24 -12.98
N ILE A 71 -15.46 -15.53 -13.06
CA ILE A 71 -15.45 -16.32 -14.30
C ILE A 71 -16.88 -16.46 -14.84
N ASP A 72 -17.80 -16.92 -14.02
CA ASP A 72 -19.17 -17.21 -14.43
C ASP A 72 -19.97 -15.91 -14.62
N ASP A 73 -19.78 -14.93 -13.71
CA ASP A 73 -20.47 -13.64 -13.72
C ASP A 73 -19.56 -12.49 -14.18
N TYR A 74 -18.65 -12.75 -15.11
CA TYR A 74 -17.56 -11.81 -15.48
C TYR A 74 -18.04 -10.42 -15.93
N ARG A 75 -19.25 -10.28 -16.49
CA ARG A 75 -19.80 -8.97 -16.88
C ARG A 75 -20.17 -8.13 -15.67
N GLU A 76 -20.78 -8.77 -14.67
CA GLU A 76 -21.17 -8.14 -13.41
C GLU A 76 -19.92 -7.71 -12.64
N THR A 77 -18.95 -8.59 -12.49
CA THR A 77 -17.73 -8.29 -11.73
C THR A 77 -16.91 -7.21 -12.39
N ARG A 78 -16.68 -7.28 -13.71
CA ARG A 78 -15.93 -6.24 -14.44
C ARG A 78 -16.64 -4.87 -14.44
N SER A 79 -17.98 -4.84 -14.43
CA SER A 79 -18.73 -3.58 -14.37
C SER A 79 -18.53 -2.86 -13.03
N ARG A 80 -18.09 -3.57 -11.98
CA ARG A 80 -17.84 -3.06 -10.63
C ARG A 80 -16.40 -2.63 -10.40
N ILE A 81 -15.49 -2.96 -11.31
CA ILE A 81 -14.05 -2.75 -11.18
C ILE A 81 -13.58 -1.63 -12.09
N GLY A 82 -12.87 -0.67 -11.54
CA GLY A 82 -11.98 0.23 -12.26
C GLY A 82 -10.53 -0.21 -12.05
N LEU A 83 -9.74 -0.27 -13.10
CA LEU A 83 -8.32 -0.61 -13.05
C LEU A 83 -7.47 0.54 -13.59
N VAL A 84 -6.49 0.97 -12.81
CA VAL A 84 -5.43 1.89 -13.19
C VAL A 84 -4.13 1.09 -13.24
N PRO A 85 -3.63 0.74 -14.44
CA PRO A 85 -2.40 -0.03 -14.57
C PRO A 85 -1.17 0.83 -14.26
N GLN A 86 -0.04 0.17 -14.00
CA GLN A 86 1.24 0.81 -13.76
C GLN A 86 1.70 1.64 -14.98
N GLU A 87 1.52 1.10 -16.19
CA GLU A 87 1.92 1.79 -17.43
C GLU A 87 0.90 2.84 -17.88
N LEU A 88 1.41 3.96 -18.42
CA LEU A 88 0.60 5.04 -18.96
C LEU A 88 0.11 4.76 -20.40
N THR A 89 -0.77 3.79 -20.55
CA THR A 89 -1.37 3.45 -21.86
C THR A 89 -2.58 4.34 -22.13
N LEU A 90 -2.38 5.41 -22.91
CA LEU A 90 -3.39 6.39 -23.25
C LEU A 90 -3.35 6.77 -24.73
N GLU A 91 -4.53 7.04 -25.32
CA GLU A 91 -4.67 7.56 -26.70
C GLU A 91 -4.19 9.01 -26.78
N GLN A 92 -2.93 9.20 -27.15
CA GLN A 92 -2.19 10.46 -27.05
C GLN A 92 -2.80 11.61 -27.85
N PHE A 93 -3.56 11.34 -28.91
CA PHE A 93 -4.12 12.33 -29.83
C PHE A 93 -5.52 12.82 -29.46
N GLU A 94 -6.21 12.07 -28.60
CA GLU A 94 -7.55 12.44 -28.12
C GLU A 94 -7.49 13.43 -26.96
N THR A 95 -8.61 14.13 -26.75
CA THR A 95 -8.77 15.04 -25.60
C THR A 95 -9.01 14.27 -24.32
N VAL A 96 -8.77 14.93 -23.18
CA VAL A 96 -9.07 14.37 -21.85
C VAL A 96 -10.53 13.93 -21.75
N TYR A 97 -11.47 14.81 -22.15
CA TYR A 97 -12.90 14.54 -22.07
C TYR A 97 -13.30 13.33 -22.93
N ASN A 98 -12.82 13.28 -24.18
CA ASN A 98 -13.13 12.19 -25.10
C ASN A 98 -12.61 10.85 -24.58
N ASN A 99 -11.37 10.80 -24.08
CA ASN A 99 -10.80 9.58 -23.50
C ASN A 99 -11.65 9.01 -22.36
N VAL A 100 -12.08 9.87 -21.43
CA VAL A 100 -12.87 9.45 -20.28
C VAL A 100 -14.29 9.05 -20.70
N SER A 101 -14.91 9.82 -21.59
CA SER A 101 -16.25 9.52 -22.10
C SER A 101 -16.29 8.24 -22.92
N TYR A 102 -15.28 8.02 -23.76
CA TYR A 102 -15.13 6.79 -24.54
C TYR A 102 -14.99 5.55 -23.65
N SER A 103 -14.16 5.67 -22.59
CA SER A 103 -13.97 4.60 -21.60
C SER A 103 -15.31 4.16 -21.00
N ARG A 104 -16.20 5.10 -20.65
CA ARG A 104 -17.54 4.79 -20.15
C ARG A 104 -18.36 3.96 -21.15
N GLY A 105 -18.26 4.32 -22.43
CA GLY A 105 -18.94 3.61 -23.52
C GLY A 105 -18.47 2.16 -23.66
N LEU A 106 -17.19 1.86 -23.46
CA LEU A 106 -16.65 0.50 -23.51
C LEU A 106 -17.26 -0.45 -22.45
N TYR A 107 -17.74 0.11 -21.33
CA TYR A 107 -18.48 -0.62 -20.31
C TYR A 107 -20.01 -0.70 -20.58
N GLY A 108 -20.45 -0.30 -21.78
CA GLY A 108 -21.87 -0.31 -22.16
C GLY A 108 -22.74 0.72 -21.40
N LYS A 109 -22.13 1.68 -20.71
CA LYS A 109 -22.86 2.71 -19.97
C LYS A 109 -23.29 3.84 -20.91
N LYS A 110 -24.52 4.32 -20.75
CA LYS A 110 -25.02 5.49 -21.48
C LYS A 110 -24.17 6.72 -21.19
N PRO A 111 -24.05 7.69 -22.15
CA PRO A 111 -23.39 8.96 -21.90
C PRO A 111 -23.95 9.65 -20.64
N ASN A 112 -23.05 10.18 -19.81
CA ASN A 112 -23.40 10.90 -18.59
C ASN A 112 -22.45 12.10 -18.41
N PRO A 113 -22.63 13.20 -19.19
CA PRO A 113 -21.77 14.38 -19.12
C PRO A 113 -21.62 14.95 -17.70
N PRO A 114 -22.68 15.06 -16.87
CA PRO A 114 -22.54 15.54 -15.49
C PRO A 114 -21.61 14.69 -14.63
N HIS A 115 -21.62 13.36 -14.80
CA HIS A 115 -20.74 12.47 -14.08
C HIS A 115 -19.28 12.65 -14.53
N ILE A 116 -19.03 12.73 -15.84
CA ILE A 116 -17.69 12.96 -16.38
C ILE A 116 -17.13 14.31 -15.89
N GLU A 117 -17.96 15.37 -15.92
CA GLU A 117 -17.58 16.67 -15.37
C GLU A 117 -17.20 16.58 -13.89
N LYS A 118 -18.02 15.90 -13.09
CA LYS A 118 -17.75 15.68 -11.65
C LYS A 118 -16.38 15.02 -11.44
N ILE A 119 -16.10 13.92 -12.14
CA ILE A 119 -14.83 13.21 -12.04
C ILE A 119 -13.66 14.11 -12.44
N LEU A 120 -13.76 14.79 -13.57
CA LEU A 120 -12.69 15.66 -14.06
C LEU A 120 -12.41 16.83 -13.10
N LYS A 121 -13.45 17.38 -12.44
CA LYS A 121 -13.29 18.40 -11.39
C LYS A 121 -12.60 17.81 -10.14
N GLN A 122 -13.02 16.65 -9.66
CA GLN A 122 -12.39 15.97 -8.51
C GLN A 122 -10.91 15.69 -8.74
N LEU A 123 -10.54 15.38 -9.98
CA LEU A 123 -9.16 15.10 -10.39
C LEU A 123 -8.37 16.34 -10.85
N SER A 124 -8.94 17.55 -10.72
CA SER A 124 -8.33 18.80 -11.18
C SER A 124 -7.94 18.78 -12.67
N LEU A 125 -8.79 18.17 -13.49
CA LEU A 125 -8.60 18.03 -14.94
C LEU A 125 -9.63 18.80 -15.77
N TRP A 126 -10.65 19.42 -15.15
CA TRP A 126 -11.74 20.06 -15.88
C TRP A 126 -11.27 21.18 -16.80
N ASP A 127 -10.36 22.03 -16.33
CA ASP A 127 -9.78 23.13 -17.12
C ASP A 127 -8.90 22.64 -18.28
N LYS A 128 -8.56 21.36 -18.28
CA LYS A 128 -7.76 20.69 -19.31
C LYS A 128 -8.57 19.74 -20.19
N LYS A 129 -9.91 19.69 -20.01
CA LYS A 129 -10.79 18.70 -20.65
C LYS A 129 -10.68 18.65 -22.19
N ASP A 130 -10.38 19.76 -22.82
CA ASP A 130 -10.25 19.91 -24.28
C ASP A 130 -8.79 19.77 -24.77
N GLN A 131 -7.82 19.63 -23.86
CA GLN A 131 -6.42 19.42 -24.22
C GLN A 131 -6.19 17.98 -24.65
N ARG A 132 -5.29 17.80 -25.63
CA ARG A 132 -4.84 16.46 -26.06
C ARG A 132 -3.91 15.86 -25.03
N LEU A 133 -3.98 14.53 -24.81
CA LEU A 133 -3.21 13.84 -23.79
C LEU A 133 -1.69 13.97 -23.96
N ARG A 134 -1.19 14.09 -25.19
CA ARG A 134 0.24 14.33 -25.45
C ARG A 134 0.78 15.61 -24.82
N GLN A 135 -0.08 16.59 -24.54
CA GLN A 135 0.28 17.90 -23.98
C GLN A 135 0.31 17.93 -22.45
N LEU A 136 -0.14 16.84 -21.81
CA LEU A 136 -0.23 16.73 -20.37
C LEU A 136 1.09 16.23 -19.75
N SER A 137 1.36 16.65 -18.51
CA SER A 137 2.43 16.10 -17.69
C SER A 137 2.15 14.62 -17.32
N GLY A 138 3.18 13.90 -16.87
CA GLY A 138 3.03 12.51 -16.42
C GLY A 138 1.98 12.35 -15.30
N GLY A 139 2.00 13.23 -14.29
CA GLY A 139 1.02 13.22 -13.21
C GLY A 139 -0.41 13.51 -13.69
N MET A 140 -0.58 14.44 -14.64
CA MET A 140 -1.90 14.68 -15.24
C MET A 140 -2.39 13.49 -16.05
N LYS A 141 -1.52 12.82 -16.80
CA LYS A 141 -1.86 11.58 -17.51
C LYS A 141 -2.29 10.47 -16.55
N ARG A 142 -1.62 10.34 -15.38
CA ARG A 142 -2.02 9.41 -14.33
C ARG A 142 -3.43 9.72 -13.80
N ARG A 143 -3.74 10.99 -13.55
CA ARG A 143 -5.09 11.41 -13.15
C ARG A 143 -6.13 11.10 -14.23
N VAL A 144 -5.80 11.20 -15.52
CA VAL A 144 -6.70 10.79 -16.63
C VAL A 144 -6.95 9.27 -16.60
N LEU A 145 -5.95 8.43 -16.30
CA LEU A 145 -6.17 6.98 -16.12
C LEU A 145 -7.16 6.70 -14.99
N ILE A 146 -7.05 7.42 -13.86
CA ILE A 146 -8.02 7.31 -12.77
C ILE A 146 -9.41 7.76 -13.23
N ALA A 147 -9.51 8.87 -13.97
CA ALA A 147 -10.79 9.33 -14.53
C ALA A 147 -11.43 8.30 -15.44
N LYS A 148 -10.63 7.63 -16.29
CA LYS A 148 -11.08 6.52 -17.15
C LYS A 148 -11.61 5.36 -16.33
N ALA A 149 -10.86 4.95 -15.31
CA ALA A 149 -11.24 3.86 -14.42
C ALA A 149 -12.53 4.12 -13.64
N LEU A 150 -12.81 5.40 -13.31
CA LEU A 150 -14.02 5.82 -12.60
C LEU A 150 -15.20 6.13 -13.52
N SER A 151 -14.99 6.22 -14.83
CA SER A 151 -15.99 6.71 -15.80
C SER A 151 -17.30 5.93 -15.83
N HIS A 152 -17.25 4.63 -15.52
CA HIS A 152 -18.40 3.72 -15.52
C HIS A 152 -19.02 3.49 -14.14
N GLU A 153 -18.61 4.29 -13.12
CA GLU A 153 -19.13 4.24 -11.74
C GLU A 153 -18.84 2.90 -11.03
N PRO A 154 -17.56 2.46 -10.99
CA PRO A 154 -17.21 1.22 -10.30
C PRO A 154 -17.36 1.37 -8.79
N SER A 155 -17.63 0.26 -8.08
CA SER A 155 -17.60 0.20 -6.62
C SER A 155 -16.20 -0.14 -6.06
N ILE A 156 -15.29 -0.60 -6.92
CA ILE A 156 -13.93 -1.03 -6.58
C ILE A 156 -12.95 -0.38 -7.54
N LEU A 157 -11.86 0.17 -7.01
CA LEU A 157 -10.77 0.76 -7.78
C LEU A 157 -9.44 0.07 -7.46
N PHE A 158 -8.84 -0.55 -8.47
CA PHE A 158 -7.47 -1.07 -8.40
C PHE A 158 -6.49 -0.03 -8.91
N LEU A 159 -5.43 0.21 -8.13
CA LEU A 159 -4.33 1.10 -8.45
C LEU A 159 -3.03 0.28 -8.41
N ASP A 160 -2.50 -0.07 -9.58
CA ASP A 160 -1.25 -0.84 -9.67
C ASP A 160 -0.06 0.13 -9.72
N GLU A 161 0.68 0.20 -8.63
CA GLU A 161 1.81 1.12 -8.41
C GLU A 161 1.52 2.57 -8.86
N PRO A 162 0.50 3.23 -8.30
CA PRO A 162 -0.01 4.50 -8.84
C PRO A 162 0.98 5.65 -8.79
N THR A 163 2.03 5.55 -8.00
CA THR A 163 3.03 6.59 -7.76
C THR A 163 4.43 6.21 -8.24
N ALA A 164 4.56 5.07 -8.96
CA ALA A 164 5.84 4.67 -9.53
C ALA A 164 6.39 5.72 -10.49
N GLY A 165 7.64 6.19 -10.24
CA GLY A 165 8.29 7.20 -11.07
C GLY A 165 7.74 8.63 -10.93
N VAL A 166 6.96 8.91 -9.89
CA VAL A 166 6.38 10.23 -9.60
C VAL A 166 7.16 10.90 -8.47
N ASP A 167 7.36 12.21 -8.57
CA ASP A 167 7.99 13.00 -7.50
C ASP A 167 7.13 13.06 -6.23
N VAL A 168 7.74 13.53 -5.13
CA VAL A 168 7.14 13.52 -3.79
C VAL A 168 5.87 14.39 -3.71
N GLU A 169 5.85 15.55 -4.38
CA GLU A 169 4.72 16.47 -4.35
C GLU A 169 3.51 15.90 -5.09
N LEU A 170 3.73 15.38 -6.30
CA LEU A 170 2.68 14.71 -7.08
C LEU A 170 2.15 13.45 -6.39
N ARG A 171 2.99 12.75 -5.63
CA ARG A 171 2.62 11.59 -4.81
C ARG A 171 1.63 12.00 -3.71
N GLN A 172 1.93 13.06 -2.96
CA GLN A 172 1.03 13.57 -1.91
C GLN A 172 -0.33 14.00 -2.48
N ASP A 173 -0.34 14.64 -3.65
CA ASP A 173 -1.58 15.02 -4.32
C ASP A 173 -2.40 13.81 -4.76
N MET A 174 -1.74 12.73 -5.19
CA MET A 174 -2.41 11.48 -5.53
C MET A 174 -3.11 10.87 -4.30
N TRP A 175 -2.47 10.90 -3.13
CA TRP A 175 -3.06 10.35 -1.90
C TRP A 175 -4.27 11.15 -1.44
N LYS A 176 -4.28 12.48 -1.56
CA LYS A 176 -5.48 13.30 -1.32
C LYS A 176 -6.65 12.88 -2.21
N ILE A 177 -6.37 12.60 -3.49
CA ILE A 177 -7.38 12.10 -4.44
C ILE A 177 -7.92 10.74 -3.99
N VAL A 178 -7.05 9.82 -3.58
CA VAL A 178 -7.43 8.48 -3.11
C VAL A 178 -8.34 8.58 -1.87
N GLU A 179 -7.99 9.42 -0.90
CA GLU A 179 -8.81 9.67 0.29
C GLU A 179 -10.19 10.26 -0.05
N GLU A 180 -10.25 11.22 -0.99
CA GLU A 180 -11.52 11.79 -1.43
C GLU A 180 -12.40 10.74 -2.14
N LEU A 181 -11.80 9.86 -2.94
CA LEU A 181 -12.52 8.75 -3.58
C LEU A 181 -13.07 7.77 -2.55
N ARG A 182 -12.28 7.43 -1.52
CA ARG A 182 -12.74 6.59 -0.40
C ARG A 182 -14.00 7.17 0.27
N LYS A 183 -14.04 8.48 0.52
CA LYS A 183 -15.20 9.17 1.12
C LYS A 183 -16.47 9.01 0.29
N THR A 184 -16.37 8.72 -1.00
CA THR A 184 -17.52 8.42 -1.86
C THR A 184 -18.02 6.98 -1.73
N GLY A 185 -17.38 6.14 -0.91
CA GLY A 185 -17.73 4.74 -0.66
C GLY A 185 -17.10 3.73 -1.61
N VAL A 186 -16.15 4.15 -2.44
CA VAL A 186 -15.38 3.25 -3.32
C VAL A 186 -14.36 2.46 -2.49
N THR A 187 -14.30 1.15 -2.68
CA THR A 187 -13.25 0.29 -2.13
C THR A 187 -12.00 0.45 -2.98
N ILE A 188 -10.86 0.66 -2.36
CA ILE A 188 -9.61 0.93 -3.08
C ILE A 188 -8.60 -0.14 -2.73
N ILE A 189 -8.05 -0.78 -3.74
CA ILE A 189 -6.95 -1.73 -3.60
C ILE A 189 -5.75 -1.14 -4.33
N LEU A 190 -4.66 -0.96 -3.61
CA LEU A 190 -3.43 -0.46 -4.21
C LEU A 190 -2.28 -1.44 -4.00
N THR A 191 -1.43 -1.55 -5.02
CA THR A 191 -0.12 -2.16 -4.87
C THR A 191 0.92 -1.06 -4.75
N THR A 192 1.88 -1.26 -3.91
CA THR A 192 3.04 -0.38 -3.81
C THR A 192 4.22 -1.13 -3.20
N HIS A 193 5.41 -0.74 -3.60
CA HIS A 193 6.65 -1.12 -2.92
C HIS A 193 7.16 0.00 -1.99
N TYR A 194 6.47 1.16 -2.00
CA TYR A 194 6.73 2.25 -1.06
C TYR A 194 5.86 2.06 0.19
N ILE A 195 6.47 1.55 1.22
CA ILE A 195 5.78 1.15 2.47
C ILE A 195 5.18 2.36 3.18
N GLU A 196 5.85 3.52 3.10
CA GLU A 196 5.38 4.79 3.64
C GLU A 196 4.01 5.20 3.08
N GLU A 197 3.71 4.84 1.85
CA GLU A 197 2.42 5.10 1.22
C GLU A 197 1.31 4.29 1.85
N ALA A 198 1.54 2.99 2.04
CA ALA A 198 0.59 2.11 2.71
C ALA A 198 0.35 2.56 4.17
N GLU A 199 1.43 2.96 4.86
CA GLU A 199 1.35 3.49 6.23
C GLU A 199 0.49 4.76 6.32
N ALA A 200 0.58 5.64 5.31
CA ALA A 200 -0.12 6.91 5.31
C ALA A 200 -1.63 6.79 5.06
N ILE A 201 -2.08 5.86 4.20
CA ILE A 201 -3.45 5.86 3.72
C ILE A 201 -4.22 4.55 3.88
N ALA A 202 -3.53 3.40 4.03
CA ALA A 202 -4.22 2.11 4.07
C ALA A 202 -4.86 1.82 5.43
N ASP A 203 -6.08 1.29 5.41
CA ASP A 203 -6.74 0.75 6.61
C ASP A 203 -6.13 -0.58 7.00
N ARG A 204 -5.91 -1.45 6.00
CA ARG A 204 -5.30 -2.77 6.15
C ARG A 204 -4.20 -2.96 5.13
N VAL A 205 -3.21 -3.74 5.52
CA VAL A 205 -2.05 -4.09 4.70
C VAL A 205 -1.98 -5.60 4.56
N GLY A 206 -1.79 -6.08 3.34
CA GLY A 206 -1.41 -7.45 3.03
C GLY A 206 0.04 -7.48 2.55
N VAL A 207 0.85 -8.37 3.09
CA VAL A 207 2.21 -8.62 2.61
C VAL A 207 2.22 -9.91 1.81
N ILE A 208 2.66 -9.83 0.56
CA ILE A 208 2.83 -10.98 -0.33
C ILE A 208 4.30 -11.15 -0.69
N ASN A 209 4.78 -12.38 -0.64
CA ASN A 209 6.14 -12.75 -1.07
C ASN A 209 6.11 -14.10 -1.76
N GLN A 210 6.81 -14.26 -2.88
CA GLN A 210 6.92 -15.51 -3.64
C GLN A 210 5.58 -16.24 -3.89
N GLY A 211 4.52 -15.46 -4.14
CA GLY A 211 3.18 -15.98 -4.41
C GLY A 211 2.35 -16.38 -3.19
N GLU A 212 2.80 -16.10 -1.98
CA GLU A 212 2.13 -16.41 -0.73
C GLU A 212 1.81 -15.14 0.06
N ILE A 213 0.65 -15.09 0.73
CA ILE A 213 0.33 -14.01 1.68
C ILE A 213 0.97 -14.37 3.02
N ILE A 214 1.88 -13.51 3.48
CA ILE A 214 2.59 -13.68 4.74
C ILE A 214 1.76 -13.15 5.92
N VAL A 215 1.15 -11.98 5.75
CA VAL A 215 0.33 -11.33 6.79
C VAL A 215 -0.73 -10.45 6.15
N VAL A 216 -1.90 -10.39 6.80
CA VAL A 216 -2.95 -9.41 6.53
C VAL A 216 -3.40 -8.83 7.87
N GLU A 217 -3.21 -7.52 8.06
CA GLU A 217 -3.49 -6.89 9.35
C GLU A 217 -3.97 -5.45 9.16
N GLU A 218 -4.65 -4.90 10.15
CA GLU A 218 -4.90 -3.46 10.21
C GLU A 218 -3.56 -2.71 10.33
N THR A 219 -3.39 -1.65 9.53
CA THR A 219 -2.14 -0.88 9.48
C THR A 219 -1.71 -0.41 10.88
N LYS A 220 -2.67 0.09 11.67
CA LYS A 220 -2.43 0.55 13.04
C LYS A 220 -2.01 -0.59 13.98
N GLU A 221 -2.62 -1.76 13.85
CA GLU A 221 -2.29 -2.90 14.70
C GLU A 221 -0.93 -3.52 14.32
N LEU A 222 -0.61 -3.57 13.02
CA LEU A 222 0.70 -4.00 12.56
C LEU A 222 1.81 -3.10 13.09
N LEU A 223 1.60 -1.77 13.02
CA LEU A 223 2.53 -0.80 13.60
C LEU A 223 2.66 -0.93 15.12
N LYS A 224 1.58 -1.27 15.83
CA LYS A 224 1.62 -1.49 17.28
C LYS A 224 2.28 -2.82 17.66
N LYS A 225 1.89 -3.94 17.03
CA LYS A 225 2.41 -5.29 17.35
C LYS A 225 3.92 -5.37 17.21
N MET A 226 4.47 -4.67 16.22
CA MET A 226 5.91 -4.60 15.97
C MET A 226 6.52 -3.28 16.48
N GLY A 227 5.74 -2.51 17.24
CA GLY A 227 6.06 -1.16 17.72
C GLY A 227 7.08 -1.14 18.85
N HIS A 228 8.27 -1.63 18.59
CA HIS A 228 9.42 -1.30 19.41
C HIS A 228 9.92 0.06 18.96
N LYS A 229 9.97 1.03 19.88
CA LYS A 229 10.69 2.28 19.65
C LYS A 229 12.13 2.08 20.07
N LYS A 230 13.01 2.69 19.31
CA LYS A 230 14.43 2.75 19.61
C LYS A 230 14.75 4.15 20.15
N LEU A 231 15.24 4.21 21.37
CA LEU A 231 15.84 5.42 21.93
C LEU A 231 17.35 5.32 21.72
N THR A 232 17.91 6.21 20.92
CA THR A 232 19.35 6.38 20.79
C THR A 232 19.79 7.52 21.70
N VAL A 233 20.61 7.18 22.68
CA VAL A 233 21.23 8.11 23.60
C VAL A 233 22.62 8.47 23.08
N GLU A 234 22.82 9.69 22.61
CA GLU A 234 24.15 10.18 22.19
C GLU A 234 24.94 10.63 23.42
N LEU A 235 26.20 10.21 23.48
CA LEU A 235 27.12 10.53 24.59
C LEU A 235 28.08 11.65 24.15
N GLN A 236 28.58 12.40 25.13
CA GLN A 236 29.60 13.45 24.89
C GLN A 236 30.98 12.86 24.62
N TYR A 237 31.26 11.65 25.08
CA TYR A 237 32.55 10.97 24.94
C TYR A 237 32.36 9.52 24.52
N GLU A 238 33.37 8.97 23.85
CA GLU A 238 33.38 7.55 23.51
C GLU A 238 33.48 6.66 24.75
N ILE A 239 32.77 5.52 24.71
CA ILE A 239 32.87 4.46 25.70
C ILE A 239 33.34 3.17 25.05
N SER A 240 34.22 2.44 25.71
CA SER A 240 34.71 1.15 25.21
C SER A 240 33.73 0.00 25.45
N LYS A 241 32.93 0.09 26.52
CA LYS A 241 31.93 -0.90 26.93
C LYS A 241 30.78 -0.20 27.66
N ILE A 242 29.59 -0.74 27.56
CA ILE A 242 28.45 -0.33 28.39
C ILE A 242 28.72 -0.78 29.84
N PRO A 243 28.54 0.09 30.83
CA PRO A 243 28.70 -0.27 32.24
C PRO A 243 27.76 -1.42 32.65
N ASP A 244 28.30 -2.39 33.42
CA ASP A 244 27.55 -3.57 33.87
C ASP A 244 26.30 -3.22 34.72
N SER A 245 26.28 -2.03 35.35
CA SER A 245 25.10 -1.50 36.06
C SER A 245 23.88 -1.27 35.17
N LEU A 246 24.09 -1.19 33.85
CA LEU A 246 23.03 -0.95 32.85
C LEU A 246 22.58 -2.22 32.12
N ASP A 247 23.12 -3.39 32.46
CA ASP A 247 22.82 -4.68 31.77
C ASP A 247 21.32 -5.03 31.79
N LYS A 248 20.59 -4.61 32.83
CA LYS A 248 19.14 -4.82 32.95
C LYS A 248 18.32 -4.23 31.81
N TYR A 249 18.87 -3.25 31.07
CA TYR A 249 18.18 -2.58 29.96
C TYR A 249 18.46 -3.22 28.58
N LYS A 250 19.36 -4.24 28.51
CA LYS A 250 19.75 -4.87 27.24
C LYS A 250 20.18 -3.86 26.16
N LEU A 251 21.00 -2.92 26.54
CA LEU A 251 21.48 -1.83 25.68
C LEU A 251 22.45 -2.35 24.61
N VAL A 252 22.44 -1.69 23.45
CA VAL A 252 23.38 -1.99 22.36
C VAL A 252 24.29 -0.78 22.15
N LEU A 253 25.60 -0.99 22.18
CA LEU A 253 26.58 0.05 21.87
C LEU A 253 26.60 0.35 20.36
N GLY A 254 26.46 1.60 19.98
CA GLY A 254 26.53 2.02 18.59
C GLY A 254 27.96 1.84 18.00
N LYS A 255 28.02 1.66 16.68
CA LYS A 255 29.29 1.46 15.95
C LYS A 255 30.34 2.57 16.17
N ASN A 256 29.86 3.79 16.41
CA ASN A 256 30.68 4.97 16.71
C ASN A 256 31.16 5.04 18.16
N LYS A 257 30.77 4.10 19.01
CA LYS A 257 31.05 4.08 20.46
C LYS A 257 30.62 5.34 21.23
N MET A 258 29.87 6.23 20.60
CA MET A 258 29.33 7.48 21.16
C MET A 258 27.82 7.46 21.31
N SER A 259 27.17 6.32 21.09
CA SER A 259 25.75 6.17 21.25
C SER A 259 25.36 4.83 21.87
N ILE A 260 24.27 4.83 22.61
CA ILE A 260 23.68 3.67 23.24
C ILE A 260 22.24 3.59 22.75
N ASP A 261 21.86 2.42 22.24
CA ASP A 261 20.53 2.14 21.75
C ASP A 261 19.74 1.33 22.77
N TYR A 262 18.56 1.84 23.11
CA TYR A 262 17.57 1.17 23.96
C TYR A 262 16.31 0.89 23.17
N THR A 263 15.93 -0.38 23.07
CA THR A 263 14.68 -0.78 22.44
C THR A 263 13.61 -1.02 23.50
N TYR A 264 12.48 -0.33 23.38
CA TYR A 264 11.38 -0.43 24.35
C TYR A 264 10.04 -0.61 23.64
N ASN A 265 9.11 -1.30 24.32
CA ASN A 265 7.75 -1.49 23.80
C ASN A 265 6.92 -0.24 24.11
N VAL A 266 6.31 0.36 23.08
CA VAL A 266 5.44 1.54 23.22
C VAL A 266 4.15 1.22 23.99
N GLN A 267 3.74 -0.04 24.02
CA GLN A 267 2.53 -0.50 24.71
C GLN A 267 2.75 -0.79 26.20
N ALA A 268 4.00 -0.80 26.68
CA ALA A 268 4.26 -1.00 28.10
C ALA A 268 3.74 0.21 28.90
N GLU A 269 3.02 -0.04 30.00
CA GLU A 269 2.56 1.03 30.92
C GLU A 269 3.71 1.89 31.40
N GLN A 270 4.91 1.33 31.47
CA GLN A 270 6.14 2.06 31.78
C GLN A 270 7.22 1.71 30.75
N THR A 271 7.62 2.70 29.96
CA THR A 271 8.67 2.53 28.94
C THR A 271 10.07 2.36 29.53
N GLY A 272 10.25 2.59 30.81
CA GLY A 272 11.54 2.50 31.50
C GLY A 272 12.55 3.60 31.15
N ILE A 273 12.19 4.54 30.25
CA ILE A 273 13.11 5.59 29.76
C ILE A 273 13.60 6.47 30.89
N THR A 274 12.71 6.92 31.79
CA THR A 274 13.09 7.81 32.89
C THR A 274 14.13 7.16 33.81
N ASN A 275 13.91 5.90 34.17
CA ASN A 275 14.84 5.14 35.00
C ASN A 275 16.16 4.88 34.26
N LEU A 276 16.11 4.56 32.97
CA LEU A 276 17.29 4.38 32.13
C LEU A 276 18.15 5.66 32.11
N LEU A 277 17.55 6.84 31.87
CA LEU A 277 18.28 8.10 31.79
C LEU A 277 18.90 8.47 33.14
N GLN A 278 18.24 8.15 34.24
CA GLN A 278 18.80 8.36 35.59
C GLN A 278 20.00 7.43 35.83
N ASP A 279 19.84 6.12 35.51
CA ASP A 279 20.91 5.15 35.70
C ASP A 279 22.13 5.41 34.79
N ILE A 280 21.91 5.91 33.56
CA ILE A 280 22.99 6.36 32.67
C ILE A 280 23.79 7.50 33.32
N LYS A 281 23.09 8.46 33.93
CA LYS A 281 23.72 9.59 34.63
C LYS A 281 24.49 9.10 35.86
N ASP A 282 23.91 8.18 36.62
CA ASP A 282 24.52 7.63 37.85
C ASP A 282 25.72 6.73 37.51
N ALA A 283 25.75 6.12 36.32
CA ALA A 283 26.90 5.43 35.77
C ALA A 283 28.02 6.37 35.27
N GLY A 284 27.85 7.70 35.44
CA GLY A 284 28.86 8.70 35.07
C GLY A 284 28.91 9.05 33.58
N LEU A 285 27.96 8.56 32.78
CA LEU A 285 27.89 8.82 31.34
C LEU A 285 27.23 10.19 31.10
N LYS A 286 27.87 11.05 30.29
CA LYS A 286 27.35 12.38 29.96
C LYS A 286 26.57 12.33 28.68
N LEU A 287 25.29 12.66 28.76
CA LEU A 287 24.37 12.77 27.63
C LEU A 287 24.71 13.96 26.76
N LYS A 288 24.61 13.81 25.45
CA LYS A 288 24.73 14.88 24.45
C LYS A 288 23.38 15.17 23.82
N ASP A 289 22.69 14.14 23.32
CA ASP A 289 21.41 14.25 22.64
C ASP A 289 20.58 12.96 22.80
N LEU A 290 19.29 13.06 22.56
CA LEU A 290 18.35 11.95 22.57
C LEU A 290 17.57 11.92 21.28
N LYS A 291 17.59 10.79 20.58
CA LYS A 291 16.78 10.54 19.38
C LYS A 291 15.86 9.36 19.60
N THR A 292 14.60 9.51 19.25
CA THR A 292 13.66 8.39 19.21
C THR A 292 13.31 8.06 17.78
N GLU A 293 13.53 6.81 17.40
CA GLU A 293 13.08 6.29 16.11
C GLU A 293 11.92 5.32 16.35
N GLN A 294 10.85 5.49 15.59
CA GLN A 294 9.76 4.54 15.57
C GLN A 294 10.05 3.48 14.49
N ASN A 295 9.69 2.22 14.74
CA ASN A 295 9.69 1.25 13.68
C ASN A 295 8.68 1.67 12.62
N THR A 296 9.14 1.76 11.38
CA THR A 296 8.31 1.98 10.21
C THR A 296 7.81 0.63 9.68
N LEU A 297 6.73 0.62 8.94
CA LEU A 297 6.28 -0.58 8.20
C LEU A 297 7.41 -1.17 7.33
N GLU A 298 8.35 -0.35 6.87
CA GLU A 298 9.51 -0.79 6.10
C GLU A 298 10.40 -1.77 6.87
N LYS A 299 10.74 -1.45 8.13
CA LYS A 299 11.54 -2.36 8.99
C LYS A 299 10.78 -3.65 9.27
N ILE A 300 9.47 -3.55 9.45
CA ILE A 300 8.57 -4.69 9.66
C ILE A 300 8.53 -5.58 8.42
N PHE A 301 8.33 -4.99 7.25
CA PHE A 301 8.31 -5.68 5.97
C PHE A 301 9.62 -6.45 5.72
N VAL A 302 10.75 -5.78 5.91
CA VAL A 302 12.08 -6.40 5.74
C VAL A 302 12.27 -7.59 6.68
N SER A 303 11.79 -7.53 7.94
CA SER A 303 11.88 -8.67 8.87
C SER A 303 10.99 -9.84 8.43
N LEU A 304 9.73 -9.57 8.05
CA LEU A 304 8.79 -10.60 7.60
C LEU A 304 9.27 -11.31 6.32
N VAL A 305 9.84 -10.56 5.37
CA VAL A 305 10.36 -11.14 4.12
C VAL A 305 11.64 -11.94 4.37
N LYS A 306 12.50 -11.54 5.31
CA LYS A 306 13.72 -12.30 5.67
C LYS A 306 13.39 -13.59 6.40
N GLU A 307 12.53 -13.56 7.40
CA GLU A 307 12.11 -14.76 8.15
C GLU A 307 11.51 -15.84 7.23
N ASN A 308 10.76 -15.44 6.19
CA ASN A 308 10.21 -16.37 5.21
C ASN A 308 11.23 -16.91 4.18
N ASN A 309 12.37 -16.25 3.99
CA ASN A 309 13.41 -16.72 3.07
C ASN A 309 14.45 -17.65 3.74
N GLU A 310 14.40 -17.78 5.07
CA GLU A 310 15.30 -18.66 5.87
C GLU A 310 14.67 -20.02 6.20
N ILE A 311 13.41 -20.27 5.78
CA ILE A 311 12.70 -21.55 5.88
C ILE A 311 12.68 -22.23 4.51
#